data_776fad0b6e4579597135484e20e80d86
#
_entry.id   776fad0b6e4579597135484e20e80d86
#
_cell.length_a   1.000
_cell.length_b   1.000
_cell.length_c   1.000
_cell.angle_alpha   90.00
_cell.angle_beta   90.00
_cell.angle_gamma   90.00
#
_symmetry.space_group_name_H-M   'P 1'
#
loop_
_entity.id
_entity.type
_entity.pdbx_description
1 polymer ?
#
loop_
_entity_poly.entity_id
_entity_poly.type
_entity_poly.pdbx_seq_one_letter_code
_entity_poly.pdbx_strand_id
1 'polypeptide(L)'
;LDKINRLQADYESLPESKPIPKTLRYRDRAIFSDLDQNLIGNPTALKEFAVIIKENRKCVSFGIATGRRIDSALALIKKQGIPKPDILISSLGTRIHYGQNLTEDDFWEDHIDYDWAPTRISKLLNGLPGLKRQPKSEQTAHKISYFYDAENAPEQQEIIKLLHKKDINANVILSFGQFLDIIPSRASKGQALRY
;
A
#
# COMPACT_ATOMS: atom_id res chain seq x y z
N LEU A 1 10.04 39.09 -9.89
CA LEU A 1 11.47 38.73 -9.87
C LEU A 1 11.84 38.07 -8.51
N ASP A 2 11.46 38.62 -7.37
CA ASP A 2 11.82 38.08 -6.03
C ASP A 2 11.26 36.69 -5.73
N LYS A 3 10.13 36.32 -6.31
CA LYS A 3 9.50 35.00 -6.09
C LYS A 3 10.23 33.91 -6.89
N ILE A 4 10.76 34.22 -8.05
CA ILE A 4 11.56 33.30 -8.89
C ILE A 4 12.93 33.09 -8.26
N ASN A 5 13.56 34.14 -7.73
CA ASN A 5 14.85 34.05 -7.07
C ASN A 5 14.79 33.24 -5.76
N ARG A 6 13.68 33.31 -5.02
CA ARG A 6 13.45 32.45 -3.82
C ARG A 6 13.30 30.98 -4.21
N LEU A 7 12.53 30.67 -5.25
CA LEU A 7 12.39 29.29 -5.73
C LEU A 7 13.70 28.70 -6.25
N GLN A 8 14.57 29.52 -6.87
CA GLN A 8 15.90 29.10 -7.28
C GLN A 8 16.84 28.85 -6.09
N ALA A 9 16.81 29.73 -5.08
CA ALA A 9 17.59 29.54 -3.85
C ALA A 9 17.15 28.31 -3.04
N ASP A 10 15.83 28.03 -2.99
CA ASP A 10 15.29 26.82 -2.37
C ASP A 10 15.69 25.56 -3.12
N TYR A 11 15.81 25.63 -4.46
CA TYR A 11 16.25 24.49 -5.28
C TYR A 11 17.76 24.20 -5.12
N GLU A 12 18.59 25.23 -4.94
CA GLU A 12 20.03 25.07 -4.68
C GLU A 12 20.35 24.61 -3.25
N SER A 13 19.41 24.78 -2.31
CA SER A 13 19.56 24.34 -0.92
C SER A 13 19.07 22.91 -0.65
N LEU A 14 18.50 22.22 -1.65
CA LEU A 14 18.16 20.81 -1.50
C LEU A 14 19.44 19.99 -1.29
N PRO A 15 19.49 19.11 -0.26
CA PRO A 15 20.65 18.26 -0.06
C PRO A 15 20.89 17.47 -1.36
N GLU A 16 22.14 17.50 -1.85
CA GLU A 16 22.54 16.73 -3.03
C GLU A 16 21.95 15.32 -2.94
N SER A 17 21.04 15.00 -3.86
CA SER A 17 20.44 13.68 -3.92
C SER A 17 21.58 12.68 -4.02
N LYS A 18 21.70 11.78 -3.04
CA LYS A 18 22.71 10.71 -3.08
C LYS A 18 22.64 10.07 -4.45
N PRO A 19 23.75 9.96 -5.18
CA PRO A 19 23.73 9.45 -6.55
C PRO A 19 23.08 8.07 -6.55
N ILE A 20 22.03 7.92 -7.35
CA ILE A 20 21.35 6.62 -7.54
C ILE A 20 22.42 5.61 -7.93
N PRO A 21 22.56 4.49 -7.20
CA PRO A 21 23.56 3.48 -7.51
C PRO A 21 23.51 3.12 -8.98
N LYS A 22 24.66 3.03 -9.65
CA LYS A 22 24.76 2.74 -11.11
C LYS A 22 23.94 1.51 -11.53
N THR A 23 23.76 0.55 -10.63
CA THR A 23 22.96 -0.66 -10.81
C THR A 23 21.46 -0.40 -11.01
N LEU A 24 20.92 0.71 -10.51
CA LEU A 24 19.51 1.10 -10.70
C LEU A 24 19.28 1.86 -12.03
N ARG A 25 20.32 2.45 -12.62
CA ARG A 25 20.20 3.24 -13.87
C ARG A 25 19.90 2.43 -15.11
N TYR A 26 20.01 1.09 -15.05
CA TYR A 26 19.86 0.20 -16.21
C TYR A 26 18.62 -0.69 -16.11
N ARG A 27 17.76 -0.53 -15.09
CA ARG A 27 16.50 -1.25 -14.96
C ARG A 27 15.42 -0.48 -15.68
N ASP A 28 15.15 -0.87 -16.90
CA ASP A 28 14.13 -0.28 -17.78
C ASP A 28 12.74 -0.93 -17.61
N ARG A 29 12.67 -1.99 -16.81
CA ARG A 29 11.45 -2.78 -16.60
C ARG A 29 11.22 -3.05 -15.13
N ALA A 30 9.93 -3.09 -14.75
CA ALA A 30 9.50 -3.50 -13.42
C ALA A 30 8.39 -4.55 -13.52
N ILE A 31 8.46 -5.54 -12.66
CA ILE A 31 7.40 -6.54 -12.49
C ILE A 31 6.84 -6.37 -11.09
N PHE A 32 5.53 -6.15 -10.99
CA PHE A 32 4.81 -6.13 -9.73
C PHE A 32 3.85 -7.30 -9.66
N SER A 33 3.75 -7.91 -8.48
CA SER A 33 2.80 -8.98 -8.20
C SER A 33 2.11 -8.77 -6.85
N ASP A 34 0.91 -9.29 -6.70
CA ASP A 34 0.32 -9.50 -5.38
C ASP A 34 0.94 -10.74 -4.73
N LEU A 35 0.84 -10.88 -3.42
CA LEU A 35 1.27 -12.06 -2.68
C LEU A 35 0.21 -13.15 -2.69
N ASP A 36 -0.96 -12.82 -2.17
CA ASP A 36 -2.03 -13.78 -1.93
C ASP A 36 -2.69 -14.19 -3.25
N GLN A 37 -2.88 -15.49 -3.45
CA GLN A 37 -3.49 -16.05 -4.66
C GLN A 37 -2.76 -15.75 -5.99
N ASN A 38 -1.57 -15.14 -5.93
CA ASN A 38 -0.71 -14.90 -7.09
C ASN A 38 0.64 -15.61 -6.92
N LEU A 39 1.52 -15.08 -6.05
CA LEU A 39 2.81 -15.72 -5.78
C LEU A 39 2.69 -16.93 -4.85
N ILE A 40 1.60 -17.02 -4.10
CA ILE A 40 1.33 -18.08 -3.14
C ILE A 40 0.18 -18.94 -3.66
N GLY A 41 0.36 -20.25 -3.59
CA GLY A 41 -0.64 -21.23 -4.05
C GLY A 41 -0.03 -22.36 -4.91
N ASN A 42 1.02 -22.07 -5.66
CA ASN A 42 1.75 -23.07 -6.45
C ASN A 42 3.25 -23.02 -6.15
N PRO A 43 3.78 -23.90 -5.28
CA PRO A 43 5.20 -23.89 -4.90
C PRO A 43 6.17 -24.14 -6.06
N THR A 44 5.78 -24.93 -7.07
CA THR A 44 6.63 -25.21 -8.23
C THR A 44 6.77 -23.97 -9.10
N ALA A 45 5.65 -23.36 -9.48
CA ALA A 45 5.66 -22.11 -10.26
C ALA A 45 6.37 -20.96 -9.52
N LEU A 46 6.23 -20.88 -8.19
CA LEU A 46 6.95 -19.90 -7.39
C LEU A 46 8.48 -20.10 -7.45
N LYS A 47 8.97 -21.35 -7.41
CA LYS A 47 10.40 -21.63 -7.54
C LYS A 47 10.95 -21.21 -8.90
N GLU A 48 10.23 -21.53 -9.98
CA GLU A 48 10.59 -21.11 -11.33
C GLU A 48 10.61 -19.60 -11.48
N PHE A 49 9.57 -18.93 -10.99
CA PHE A 49 9.49 -17.47 -10.96
C PHE A 49 10.66 -16.86 -10.18
N ALA A 50 11.00 -17.42 -9.00
CA ALA A 50 12.10 -16.93 -8.17
C ALA A 50 13.47 -17.04 -8.88
N VAL A 51 13.68 -18.08 -9.68
CA VAL A 51 14.89 -18.23 -10.52
C VAL A 51 14.92 -17.14 -11.59
N ILE A 52 13.82 -16.96 -12.33
CA ILE A 52 13.71 -15.94 -13.38
C ILE A 52 14.00 -14.54 -12.82
N ILE A 53 13.40 -14.19 -11.69
CA ILE A 53 13.63 -12.88 -11.04
C ILE A 53 15.10 -12.73 -10.64
N LYS A 54 15.72 -13.75 -10.03
CA LYS A 54 17.13 -13.67 -9.60
C LYS A 54 18.08 -13.47 -10.77
N GLU A 55 17.88 -14.20 -11.85
CA GLU A 55 18.71 -14.12 -13.06
C GLU A 55 18.62 -12.76 -13.75
N ASN A 56 17.43 -12.12 -13.68
CA ASN A 56 17.15 -10.85 -14.36
C ASN A 56 17.27 -9.60 -13.46
N ARG A 57 17.76 -9.73 -12.22
CA ARG A 57 17.87 -8.62 -11.25
C ARG A 57 18.67 -7.40 -11.74
N LYS A 58 19.53 -7.57 -12.71
CA LYS A 58 20.31 -6.47 -13.31
C LYS A 58 19.47 -5.58 -14.22
N CYS A 59 18.43 -6.13 -14.87
CA CYS A 59 17.61 -5.45 -15.87
C CYS A 59 16.19 -5.20 -15.40
N VAL A 60 15.70 -5.95 -14.40
CA VAL A 60 14.30 -5.91 -13.96
C VAL A 60 14.23 -5.56 -12.48
N SER A 61 13.41 -4.58 -12.13
CA SER A 61 12.99 -4.33 -10.76
C SER A 61 11.82 -5.24 -10.40
N PHE A 62 11.87 -5.80 -9.21
CA PHE A 62 10.79 -6.63 -8.70
C PHE A 62 10.09 -5.93 -7.55
N GLY A 63 8.78 -5.74 -7.68
CA GLY A 63 7.91 -5.15 -6.67
C GLY A 63 6.81 -6.09 -6.23
N ILE A 64 6.32 -5.87 -5.02
CA ILE A 64 5.16 -6.56 -4.45
C ILE A 64 4.14 -5.50 -4.02
N ALA A 65 2.86 -5.71 -4.36
CA ALA A 65 1.75 -4.86 -3.93
C ALA A 65 0.69 -5.72 -3.21
N THR A 66 0.61 -5.61 -1.88
CA THR A 66 -0.22 -6.49 -1.05
C THR A 66 -1.16 -5.74 -0.11
N GLY A 67 -2.28 -6.35 0.26
CA GLY A 67 -3.15 -5.88 1.34
C GLY A 67 -2.56 -6.08 2.74
N ARG A 68 -1.55 -6.95 2.86
CA ARG A 68 -0.90 -7.26 4.14
C ARG A 68 -0.10 -6.08 4.67
N ARG A 69 0.05 -6.04 6.00
CA ARG A 69 1.02 -5.18 6.66
C ARG A 69 2.44 -5.63 6.33
N ILE A 70 3.38 -4.71 6.44
CA ILE A 70 4.78 -4.95 6.08
C ILE A 70 5.39 -6.14 6.83
N ASP A 71 5.20 -6.22 8.15
CA ASP A 71 5.72 -7.30 8.99
C ASP A 71 5.19 -8.67 8.57
N SER A 72 3.86 -8.77 8.35
CA SER A 72 3.21 -9.98 7.85
C SER A 72 3.67 -10.35 6.43
N ALA A 73 3.81 -9.37 5.55
CA ALA A 73 4.28 -9.58 4.19
C ALA A 73 5.73 -10.10 4.17
N LEU A 74 6.62 -9.49 4.96
CA LEU A 74 8.04 -9.89 5.05
C LEU A 74 8.21 -11.29 5.65
N ALA A 75 7.45 -11.62 6.69
CA ALA A 75 7.45 -12.96 7.28
C ALA A 75 7.04 -14.01 6.24
N LEU A 76 6.02 -13.72 5.44
CA LEU A 76 5.52 -14.60 4.39
C LEU A 76 6.50 -14.72 3.22
N ILE A 77 7.06 -13.61 2.74
CA ILE A 77 8.11 -13.57 1.71
C ILE A 77 9.29 -14.48 2.11
N LYS A 78 9.76 -14.33 3.36
CA LYS A 78 10.84 -15.17 3.89
C LYS A 78 10.45 -16.65 3.96
N LYS A 79 9.26 -16.94 4.53
CA LYS A 79 8.75 -18.32 4.68
C LYS A 79 8.61 -19.06 3.36
N GLN A 80 8.16 -18.35 2.31
CA GLN A 80 7.89 -18.94 0.99
C GLN A 80 9.12 -18.92 0.06
N GLY A 81 10.24 -18.32 0.48
CA GLY A 81 11.43 -18.20 -0.36
C GLY A 81 11.27 -17.26 -1.57
N ILE A 82 10.32 -16.32 -1.47
CA ILE A 82 10.10 -15.29 -2.49
C ILE A 82 11.32 -14.35 -2.50
N PRO A 83 11.84 -13.97 -3.68
CA PRO A 83 12.91 -12.98 -3.76
C PRO A 83 12.52 -11.68 -3.08
N LYS A 84 13.44 -11.09 -2.32
CA LYS A 84 13.19 -9.81 -1.67
C LYS A 84 12.87 -8.74 -2.73
N PRO A 85 11.74 -8.03 -2.61
CA PRO A 85 11.37 -7.00 -3.57
C PRO A 85 12.26 -5.75 -3.43
N ASP A 86 12.42 -5.02 -4.53
CA ASP A 86 13.04 -3.70 -4.55
C ASP A 86 12.05 -2.63 -4.09
N ILE A 87 10.75 -2.88 -4.32
CA ILE A 87 9.64 -2.01 -3.91
C ILE A 87 8.57 -2.89 -3.27
N LEU A 88 8.14 -2.50 -2.07
CA LEU A 88 7.04 -3.17 -1.37
C LEU A 88 5.94 -2.16 -1.07
N ILE A 89 4.81 -2.32 -1.75
CA ILE A 89 3.56 -1.61 -1.48
C ILE A 89 2.75 -2.49 -0.54
N SER A 90 2.46 -2.00 0.66
CA SER A 90 1.80 -2.76 1.72
C SER A 90 0.53 -2.06 2.23
N SER A 91 -0.22 -2.74 3.10
CA SER A 91 -1.43 -2.21 3.73
C SER A 91 -2.42 -1.60 2.72
N LEU A 92 -2.72 -2.35 1.64
CA LEU A 92 -3.63 -1.93 0.55
C LEU A 92 -3.16 -0.70 -0.24
N GLY A 93 -1.87 -0.38 -0.22
CA GLY A 93 -1.31 0.77 -0.90
C GLY A 93 -1.21 2.02 -0.04
N THR A 94 -1.40 1.90 1.28
CA THR A 94 -1.18 3.03 2.19
C THR A 94 0.27 3.22 2.60
N ARG A 95 1.15 2.28 2.26
CA ARG A 95 2.59 2.37 2.53
C ARG A 95 3.41 1.88 1.36
N ILE A 96 4.47 2.62 1.04
CA ILE A 96 5.46 2.28 0.02
C ILE A 96 6.83 2.21 0.68
N HIS A 97 7.60 1.16 0.35
CA HIS A 97 8.94 0.97 0.86
C HIS A 97 9.89 0.65 -0.29
N TYR A 98 11.06 1.25 -0.28
CA TYR A 98 12.05 1.15 -1.35
C TYR A 98 13.38 0.55 -0.91
N GLY A 99 14.03 -0.08 -1.86
CA GLY A 99 15.40 -0.53 -1.79
C GLY A 99 15.64 -1.72 -0.88
N GLN A 100 16.92 -2.03 -0.66
CA GLN A 100 17.33 -3.19 0.14
C GLN A 100 16.93 -3.10 1.61
N ASN A 101 16.84 -1.90 2.15
CA ASN A 101 16.44 -1.68 3.55
C ASN A 101 14.94 -1.51 3.72
N LEU A 102 14.18 -1.47 2.62
CA LEU A 102 12.75 -1.20 2.62
C LEU A 102 12.42 0.09 3.40
N THR A 103 13.13 1.16 3.04
CA THR A 103 12.88 2.50 3.60
C THR A 103 11.49 2.97 3.21
N GLU A 104 10.72 3.43 4.18
CA GLU A 104 9.37 3.96 3.96
C GLU A 104 9.42 5.30 3.24
N ASP A 105 8.40 5.56 2.42
CA ASP A 105 8.21 6.81 1.69
C ASP A 105 7.29 7.75 2.49
N ASP A 106 7.90 8.71 3.20
CA ASP A 106 7.17 9.66 4.04
C ASP A 106 6.34 10.64 3.17
N PHE A 107 6.79 10.99 1.95
CA PHE A 107 6.04 11.87 1.05
C PHE A 107 4.76 11.20 0.55
N TRP A 108 4.78 9.89 0.36
CA TRP A 108 3.57 9.14 0.05
C TRP A 108 2.58 9.19 1.22
N GLU A 109 3.05 9.06 2.45
CA GLU A 109 2.22 9.15 3.64
C GLU A 109 1.55 10.53 3.73
N ASP A 110 2.30 11.61 3.57
CA ASP A 110 1.78 12.98 3.54
C ASP A 110 0.76 13.18 2.41
N HIS A 111 1.01 12.60 1.23
CA HIS A 111 0.10 12.71 0.08
C HIS A 111 -1.26 12.08 0.35
N ILE A 112 -1.31 10.91 0.98
CA ILE A 112 -2.56 10.18 1.25
C ILE A 112 -3.29 10.69 2.50
N ASP A 113 -2.61 11.38 3.42
CA ASP A 113 -3.21 11.93 4.63
C ASP A 113 -4.18 13.09 4.35
N TYR A 114 -4.11 13.68 3.16
CA TYR A 114 -5.00 14.75 2.77
C TYR A 114 -6.47 14.34 2.85
N ASP A 115 -7.25 15.10 3.62
CA ASP A 115 -8.69 14.87 3.89
C ASP A 115 -8.99 13.51 4.56
N TRP A 116 -7.99 12.86 5.16
CA TRP A 116 -8.19 11.62 5.89
C TRP A 116 -8.80 11.87 7.27
N ALA A 117 -9.95 11.27 7.55
CA ALA A 117 -10.74 11.55 8.77
C ALA A 117 -11.03 10.27 9.59
N PRO A 118 -10.00 9.57 10.12
CA PRO A 118 -10.15 8.24 10.73
C PRO A 118 -11.08 8.23 11.94
N THR A 119 -11.06 9.30 12.74
CA THR A 119 -11.95 9.43 13.92
C THR A 119 -13.41 9.54 13.50
N ARG A 120 -13.71 10.36 12.47
CA ARG A 120 -15.08 10.52 11.95
C ARG A 120 -15.59 9.21 11.34
N ILE A 121 -14.74 8.53 10.56
CA ILE A 121 -15.04 7.24 9.96
C ILE A 121 -15.34 6.20 11.05
N SER A 122 -14.46 6.06 12.04
CA SER A 122 -14.65 5.12 13.13
C SER A 122 -15.93 5.38 13.92
N LYS A 123 -16.23 6.66 14.23
CA LYS A 123 -17.46 7.04 14.93
C LYS A 123 -18.72 6.67 14.13
N LEU A 124 -18.66 6.78 12.82
CA LEU A 124 -19.77 6.47 11.94
C LEU A 124 -19.99 4.96 11.78
N LEU A 125 -18.93 4.18 11.60
CA LEU A 125 -19.00 2.77 11.26
C LEU A 125 -19.09 1.83 12.46
N ASN A 126 -18.53 2.18 13.62
CA ASN A 126 -18.54 1.32 14.80
C ASN A 126 -19.94 0.98 15.34
N GLY A 127 -20.98 1.73 14.96
CA GLY A 127 -22.36 1.49 15.35
C GLY A 127 -23.17 0.69 14.33
N LEU A 128 -22.60 0.34 13.19
CA LEU A 128 -23.34 -0.36 12.15
C LEU A 128 -23.43 -1.87 12.47
N PRO A 129 -24.60 -2.49 12.27
CA PRO A 129 -24.76 -3.94 12.44
C PRO A 129 -23.81 -4.69 11.49
N GLY A 130 -23.38 -5.87 11.87
CA GLY A 130 -22.51 -6.73 11.05
C GLY A 130 -21.06 -6.23 10.87
N LEU A 131 -20.70 -5.06 11.42
CA LEU A 131 -19.32 -4.56 11.42
C LEU A 131 -18.70 -4.69 12.81
N LYS A 132 -17.65 -5.49 12.91
CA LYS A 132 -16.85 -5.63 14.14
C LYS A 132 -15.42 -5.20 13.88
N ARG A 133 -14.95 -4.17 14.57
CA ARG A 133 -13.57 -3.69 14.41
C ARG A 133 -12.56 -4.80 14.65
N GLN A 134 -11.60 -4.94 13.75
CA GLN A 134 -10.51 -5.91 13.90
C GLN A 134 -9.55 -5.49 15.01
N PRO A 135 -8.72 -6.42 15.53
CA PRO A 135 -7.73 -6.14 16.55
C PRO A 135 -6.82 -4.95 16.21
N LYS A 136 -6.27 -4.33 17.23
CA LYS A 136 -5.40 -3.15 17.08
C LYS A 136 -4.18 -3.43 16.18
N SER A 137 -3.73 -4.68 16.12
CA SER A 137 -2.66 -5.13 15.22
C SER A 137 -3.00 -4.98 13.74
N GLU A 138 -4.27 -4.98 13.34
CA GLU A 138 -4.71 -4.84 11.95
C GLU A 138 -5.02 -3.38 11.57
N GLN A 139 -5.00 -2.46 12.53
CA GLN A 139 -5.20 -1.04 12.32
C GLN A 139 -3.87 -0.35 12.02
N THR A 140 -3.90 0.67 11.15
CA THR A 140 -2.77 1.60 10.95
C THR A 140 -3.27 3.04 10.99
N ALA A 141 -2.39 4.04 10.91
CA ALA A 141 -2.79 5.43 10.80
C ALA A 141 -3.72 5.66 9.60
N HIS A 142 -3.46 4.98 8.48
CA HIS A 142 -4.17 5.16 7.21
C HIS A 142 -4.99 3.91 6.78
N LYS A 143 -5.32 3.01 7.71
CA LYS A 143 -6.20 1.85 7.44
C LYS A 143 -7.05 1.53 8.66
N ILE A 144 -8.37 1.48 8.47
CA ILE A 144 -9.35 1.05 9.47
C ILE A 144 -9.96 -0.26 8.99
N SER A 145 -9.81 -1.32 9.77
CA SER A 145 -10.21 -2.68 9.39
C SER A 145 -11.33 -3.20 10.25
N TYR A 146 -12.32 -3.82 9.62
CA TYR A 146 -13.47 -4.47 10.26
C TYR A 146 -13.60 -5.92 9.78
N PHE A 147 -14.08 -6.80 10.63
CA PHE A 147 -14.76 -8.01 10.20
C PHE A 147 -16.11 -7.62 9.62
N TYR A 148 -16.48 -8.23 8.51
CA TYR A 148 -17.72 -7.96 7.79
C TYR A 148 -18.60 -9.20 7.79
N ASP A 149 -19.78 -9.08 8.36
CA ASP A 149 -20.81 -10.12 8.36
C ASP A 149 -21.85 -9.78 7.29
N ALA A 150 -21.77 -10.45 6.15
CA ALA A 150 -22.57 -10.18 4.98
C ALA A 150 -24.10 -10.35 5.19
N GLU A 151 -24.53 -11.11 6.22
CA GLU A 151 -25.96 -11.30 6.50
C GLU A 151 -26.55 -10.11 7.27
N ASN A 152 -25.74 -9.39 8.03
CA ASN A 152 -26.20 -8.33 8.93
C ASN A 152 -25.65 -6.94 8.58
N ALA A 153 -24.53 -6.85 7.85
CA ALA A 153 -23.90 -5.58 7.52
C ALA A 153 -24.58 -4.90 6.31
N PRO A 154 -24.59 -3.56 6.26
CA PRO A 154 -24.97 -2.85 5.04
C PRO A 154 -24.04 -3.24 3.89
N GLU A 155 -24.56 -3.23 2.67
CA GLU A 155 -23.77 -3.46 1.47
C GLU A 155 -22.63 -2.44 1.33
N GLN A 156 -21.52 -2.83 0.69
CA GLN A 156 -20.39 -1.95 0.45
C GLN A 156 -20.80 -0.60 -0.15
N GLN A 157 -21.74 -0.59 -1.10
CA GLN A 157 -22.22 0.62 -1.74
C GLN A 157 -23.03 1.52 -0.80
N GLU A 158 -23.74 0.95 0.16
CA GLU A 158 -24.46 1.70 1.18
C GLU A 158 -23.48 2.38 2.16
N ILE A 159 -22.41 1.67 2.53
CA ILE A 159 -21.34 2.24 3.36
C ILE A 159 -20.66 3.41 2.64
N ILE A 160 -20.37 3.29 1.35
CA ILE A 160 -19.81 4.38 0.52
C ILE A 160 -20.77 5.58 0.51
N LYS A 161 -22.07 5.35 0.24
CA LYS A 161 -23.09 6.42 0.26
C LYS A 161 -23.19 7.09 1.63
N LEU A 162 -23.09 6.31 2.71
CA LEU A 162 -23.14 6.82 4.07
C LEU A 162 -21.96 7.74 4.39
N LEU A 163 -20.74 7.36 3.96
CA LEU A 163 -19.54 8.18 4.10
C LEU A 163 -19.69 9.49 3.30
N HIS A 164 -20.10 9.42 2.03
CA HIS A 164 -20.30 10.60 1.18
C HIS A 164 -21.37 11.56 1.76
N LYS A 165 -22.48 11.02 2.31
CA LYS A 165 -23.52 11.84 2.98
C LYS A 165 -23.00 12.63 4.18
N LYS A 166 -21.84 12.24 4.70
CA LYS A 166 -21.14 12.90 5.82
C LYS A 166 -19.92 13.70 5.38
N ASP A 167 -19.77 13.96 4.09
CA ASP A 167 -18.60 14.62 3.50
C ASP A 167 -17.29 13.96 3.92
N ILE A 168 -17.26 12.62 3.84
CA ILE A 168 -16.07 11.81 4.10
C ILE A 168 -15.70 11.10 2.79
N ASN A 169 -14.51 11.45 2.27
CA ASN A 169 -13.93 10.82 1.10
C ASN A 169 -12.97 9.72 1.56
N ALA A 170 -13.34 8.46 1.30
CA ALA A 170 -12.51 7.32 1.63
C ALA A 170 -12.77 6.16 0.65
N ASN A 171 -11.77 5.31 0.45
CA ASN A 171 -11.92 4.07 -0.29
C ASN A 171 -12.41 2.97 0.66
N VAL A 172 -13.46 2.27 0.26
CA VAL A 172 -14.04 1.13 0.98
C VAL A 172 -13.69 -0.13 0.21
N ILE A 173 -12.97 -1.04 0.82
CA ILE A 173 -12.48 -2.27 0.18
C ILE A 173 -13.07 -3.46 0.93
N LEU A 174 -13.85 -4.28 0.23
CA LEU A 174 -14.36 -5.54 0.75
C LEU A 174 -13.54 -6.70 0.17
N SER A 175 -12.88 -7.45 1.05
CA SER A 175 -12.04 -8.58 0.67
C SER A 175 -12.66 -9.89 1.14
N PHE A 176 -12.76 -10.87 0.25
CA PHE A 176 -13.27 -12.23 0.51
C PHE A 176 -14.67 -12.28 1.15
N GLY A 177 -15.46 -11.19 1.05
CA GLY A 177 -16.78 -11.09 1.70
C GLY A 177 -16.76 -11.09 3.23
N GLN A 178 -15.58 -10.95 3.86
CA GLN A 178 -15.40 -11.08 5.31
C GLN A 178 -14.60 -9.94 5.94
N PHE A 179 -13.86 -9.18 5.15
CA PHE A 179 -12.98 -8.12 5.64
C PHE A 179 -13.31 -6.82 4.93
N LEU A 180 -13.65 -5.81 5.71
CA LEU A 180 -13.91 -4.46 5.22
C LEU A 180 -12.80 -3.53 5.69
N ASP A 181 -12.07 -2.96 4.74
CA ASP A 181 -11.01 -2.00 5.00
C ASP A 181 -11.40 -0.62 4.47
N ILE A 182 -11.19 0.40 5.28
CA ILE A 182 -11.36 1.80 4.89
C ILE A 182 -9.97 2.43 4.86
N ILE A 183 -9.63 3.05 3.73
CA ILE A 183 -8.34 3.71 3.51
C ILE A 183 -8.56 5.10 2.90
N PRO A 184 -7.58 6.01 2.95
CA PRO A 184 -7.68 7.32 2.32
C PRO A 184 -8.08 7.24 0.84
N SER A 185 -8.85 8.21 0.37
CA SER A 185 -9.32 8.27 -1.02
C SER A 185 -8.18 8.32 -2.03
N ARG A 186 -7.02 8.86 -1.63
CA ARG A 186 -5.80 8.93 -2.45
C ARG A 186 -4.93 7.68 -2.35
N ALA A 187 -5.30 6.67 -1.56
CA ALA A 187 -4.55 5.44 -1.37
C ALA A 187 -5.21 4.27 -2.10
N SER A 188 -4.43 3.53 -2.85
CA SER A 188 -4.74 2.19 -3.35
C SER A 188 -3.46 1.55 -3.89
N LYS A 189 -3.43 0.22 -4.07
CA LYS A 189 -2.31 -0.45 -4.75
C LYS A 189 -2.00 0.20 -6.11
N GLY A 190 -3.04 0.54 -6.88
CA GLY A 190 -2.91 1.15 -8.20
C GLY A 190 -2.39 2.59 -8.15
N GLN A 191 -2.83 3.39 -7.17
CA GLN A 191 -2.33 4.76 -6.99
C GLN A 191 -0.87 4.74 -6.51
N ALA A 192 -0.51 3.87 -5.58
CA ALA A 192 0.85 3.68 -5.12
C ALA A 192 1.80 3.20 -6.22
N LEU A 193 1.30 2.43 -7.20
CA LEU A 193 2.07 2.01 -8.37
C LEU A 193 2.28 3.12 -9.40
N ARG A 194 1.38 4.10 -9.42
CA ARG A 194 1.46 5.26 -10.34
C ARG A 194 2.35 6.38 -9.82
N TYR A 195 2.47 6.44 -8.50
CA TYR A 195 3.33 7.39 -7.81
C TYR A 195 4.80 7.07 -8.04
#